data_7a44d3c6996d028614060b7a2f84b771
#
_entry.id   7a44d3c6996d028614060b7a2f84b771
#
_cell.length_a   1.000
_cell.length_b   1.000
_cell.length_c   1.000
_cell.angle_alpha   90.00
_cell.angle_beta   90.00
_cell.angle_gamma   90.00
#
_symmetry.space_group_name_H-M   'P 1'
#
loop_
_entity.id
_entity.type
_entity.pdbx_description
1 polymer ?
#
loop_
_entity_poly.entity_id
_entity_poly.type
_entity_poly.pdbx_seq_one_letter_code
_entity_poly.pdbx_strand_id
1 'polypeptide(L)'
;MVRNSQDRRNRKRTSAISPLAIIGLLFVVLFLCGGVFFGYQIYDTVRQAVIALGLPDIGDIAPVLSASDSSQPTSVPAPNIIAGERVNILVMGIDRRPTESCPCRSDTMMLATLDPKTSTAGVITLPRDLYVPIPNVGENRINTALFYGALYKYPGGGPGLAKKTVEYNFGRQVHYYIIVDFGGFRRVVDTLGGIDLNVPKVIDDPEYPTENFGVMHIHFNAGMQHMTGEQALEYARTRHADSDFGRSKRQLQVILAIRDKALRLDLIPKLPSLIQSMWGAVETDLKPQEVLALAQAAAKVKTENIKEGQIDQTMTVEYITDTGADVLWFDRAKVGQLMDQIIPQETSTADLSSRVLQEAARVTVVNGTVTPQLAERTTKFLQTQGYQIAAYGNADRFDYAQTVLIDYSGTKNATVTALAQQFHVAPENIRRTTNVTSESDIRIILGADWTPPVEKTQP
;
A
#
# COMPACT_ATOMS: atom_id res chain seq x y z
N MET A 1 15.39 -26.75 -87.15
CA MET A 1 14.45 -26.11 -86.18
C MET A 1 15.13 -25.99 -84.85
N VAL A 2 15.38 -24.76 -84.51
CA VAL A 2 16.23 -24.36 -83.38
C VAL A 2 15.41 -24.34 -82.09
N ARG A 3 15.99 -24.78 -80.97
CA ARG A 3 15.49 -24.46 -79.64
C ARG A 3 16.67 -24.14 -78.70
N ASN A 4 16.82 -22.89 -78.41
CA ASN A 4 17.74 -22.33 -77.44
C ASN A 4 17.17 -22.44 -76.09
N SER A 5 17.84 -23.06 -75.17
CA SER A 5 17.57 -23.07 -73.73
C SER A 5 18.48 -22.08 -73.02
N GLN A 6 17.94 -21.02 -72.47
CA GLN A 6 18.68 -20.06 -71.65
C GLN A 6 18.83 -20.54 -70.24
N ASP A 7 20.05 -20.69 -69.84
CA ASP A 7 20.56 -21.00 -68.52
C ASP A 7 20.51 -19.73 -67.63
N ARG A 8 19.61 -19.67 -66.59
CA ARG A 8 19.55 -18.59 -65.60
C ARG A 8 20.45 -18.91 -64.43
N ARG A 9 21.66 -18.37 -64.45
CA ARG A 9 22.60 -18.36 -63.31
C ARG A 9 22.06 -17.48 -62.19
N ASN A 10 21.73 -18.10 -61.05
CA ASN A 10 21.40 -17.44 -59.79
C ASN A 10 22.68 -16.82 -59.18
N ARG A 11 22.90 -15.53 -59.34
CA ARG A 11 23.92 -14.77 -58.62
C ARG A 11 23.36 -14.41 -57.22
N LYS A 12 23.87 -15.07 -56.17
CA LYS A 12 23.74 -14.61 -54.81
C LYS A 12 24.38 -13.21 -54.69
N ARG A 13 23.57 -12.19 -54.45
CA ARG A 13 24.04 -10.85 -54.07
C ARG A 13 24.45 -10.92 -52.60
N THR A 14 25.77 -10.96 -52.31
CA THR A 14 26.32 -10.60 -51.03
C THR A 14 26.12 -9.10 -50.85
N SER A 15 25.25 -8.72 -49.90
CA SER A 15 25.06 -7.31 -49.52
C SER A 15 26.31 -6.83 -48.81
N ALA A 16 27.18 -6.13 -49.53
CA ALA A 16 28.30 -5.41 -48.93
C ALA A 16 27.71 -4.30 -48.03
N ILE A 17 28.04 -4.28 -46.75
CA ILE A 17 27.70 -3.22 -45.79
C ILE A 17 28.24 -1.91 -46.39
N SER A 18 27.37 -0.90 -46.54
CA SER A 18 27.79 0.36 -47.14
C SER A 18 28.85 1.05 -46.27
N PRO A 19 29.87 1.71 -46.85
CA PRO A 19 30.89 2.44 -46.06
C PRO A 19 30.29 3.45 -45.07
N LEU A 20 29.13 4.03 -45.41
CA LEU A 20 28.37 4.93 -44.52
C LEU A 20 27.83 4.23 -43.28
N ALA A 21 27.39 2.96 -43.37
CA ALA A 21 26.92 2.18 -42.25
C ALA A 21 28.07 1.81 -41.28
N ILE A 22 29.26 1.60 -41.82
CA ILE A 22 30.47 1.34 -40.99
C ILE A 22 30.89 2.62 -40.27
N ILE A 23 30.85 3.78 -40.93
CA ILE A 23 31.15 5.07 -40.32
C ILE A 23 30.10 5.40 -39.23
N GLY A 24 28.81 5.15 -39.44
CA GLY A 24 27.76 5.32 -38.48
C GLY A 24 27.96 4.43 -37.27
N LEU A 25 28.31 3.16 -37.46
CA LEU A 25 28.60 2.22 -36.35
C LEU A 25 29.82 2.66 -35.55
N LEU A 26 30.89 3.11 -36.21
CA LEU A 26 32.08 3.65 -35.54
C LEU A 26 31.74 4.91 -34.73
N PHE A 27 30.89 5.78 -35.21
CA PHE A 27 30.44 6.98 -34.47
C PHE A 27 29.64 6.60 -33.20
N VAL A 28 28.76 5.60 -33.28
CA VAL A 28 28.00 5.09 -32.12
C VAL A 28 28.92 4.45 -31.10
N VAL A 29 29.89 3.66 -31.52
CA VAL A 29 30.90 3.04 -30.61
C VAL A 29 31.75 4.12 -29.95
N LEU A 30 32.21 5.13 -30.70
CA LEU A 30 33.00 6.24 -30.17
C LEU A 30 32.21 7.09 -29.18
N PHE A 31 30.91 7.31 -29.42
CA PHE A 31 30.01 8.02 -28.51
C PHE A 31 29.76 7.24 -27.22
N LEU A 32 29.56 5.91 -27.32
CA LEU A 32 29.39 5.04 -26.13
C LEU A 32 30.70 4.95 -25.31
N CYS A 33 31.85 4.79 -25.97
CA CYS A 33 33.16 4.77 -25.28
C CYS A 33 33.49 6.15 -24.68
N GLY A 34 33.17 7.25 -25.38
CA GLY A 34 33.30 8.61 -24.88
C GLY A 34 32.43 8.88 -23.68
N GLY A 35 31.16 8.41 -23.70
CA GLY A 35 30.24 8.54 -22.59
C GLY A 35 30.69 7.81 -21.32
N VAL A 36 31.22 6.59 -21.48
CA VAL A 36 31.82 5.81 -20.37
C VAL A 36 33.09 6.47 -19.83
N PHE A 37 33.94 6.96 -20.72
CA PHE A 37 35.20 7.64 -20.33
C PHE A 37 34.89 8.99 -19.61
N PHE A 38 33.96 9.76 -20.12
CA PHE A 38 33.54 11.02 -19.48
C PHE A 38 32.83 10.78 -18.13
N GLY A 39 31.99 9.75 -18.06
CA GLY A 39 31.34 9.32 -16.81
C GLY A 39 32.37 8.90 -15.75
N TYR A 40 33.42 8.17 -16.17
CA TYR A 40 34.51 7.78 -15.27
C TYR A 40 35.35 8.98 -14.82
N GLN A 41 35.65 9.92 -15.70
CA GLN A 41 36.38 11.16 -15.37
C GLN A 41 35.59 12.04 -14.38
N ILE A 42 34.28 12.19 -14.57
CA ILE A 42 33.42 12.92 -13.64
C ILE A 42 33.40 12.23 -12.28
N TYR A 43 33.23 10.90 -12.26
CA TYR A 43 33.28 10.10 -11.03
C TYR A 43 34.59 10.28 -10.27
N ASP A 44 35.74 10.17 -10.98
CA ASP A 44 37.06 10.31 -10.38
C ASP A 44 37.31 11.73 -9.86
N THR A 45 36.87 12.76 -10.59
CA THR A 45 36.96 14.16 -10.18
C THR A 45 36.12 14.45 -8.93
N VAL A 46 34.90 13.93 -8.87
CA VAL A 46 34.01 14.06 -7.71
C VAL A 46 34.60 13.31 -6.52
N ARG A 47 35.13 12.12 -6.71
CA ARG A 47 35.81 11.33 -5.67
C ARG A 47 37.03 12.06 -5.11
N GLN A 48 37.89 12.62 -5.95
CA GLN A 48 39.05 13.39 -5.51
C GLN A 48 38.66 14.66 -4.76
N ALA A 49 37.58 15.35 -5.19
CA ALA A 49 37.04 16.51 -4.48
C ALA A 49 36.50 16.14 -3.09
N VAL A 50 35.82 14.99 -2.96
CA VAL A 50 35.31 14.46 -1.69
C VAL A 50 36.47 14.14 -0.73
N ILE A 51 37.53 13.51 -1.23
CA ILE A 51 38.76 13.20 -0.45
C ILE A 51 39.47 14.48 -0.05
N ALA A 52 39.61 15.45 -0.95
CA ALA A 52 40.28 16.74 -0.69
C ALA A 52 39.53 17.61 0.34
N LEU A 53 38.20 17.45 0.46
CA LEU A 53 37.35 18.12 1.45
C LEU A 53 37.30 17.39 2.79
N GLY A 54 38.03 16.27 2.96
CA GLY A 54 38.04 15.48 4.19
C GLY A 54 36.70 14.81 4.50
N LEU A 55 35.83 14.67 3.50
CA LEU A 55 34.56 13.94 3.63
C LEU A 55 34.83 12.43 3.45
N PRO A 56 34.14 11.54 4.19
CA PRO A 56 34.33 10.09 4.03
C PRO A 56 33.98 9.67 2.60
N ASP A 57 34.76 8.77 2.04
CA ASP A 57 34.55 8.23 0.68
C ASP A 57 33.17 7.55 0.62
N ILE A 58 32.48 7.69 -0.51
CA ILE A 58 31.15 7.07 -0.75
C ILE A 58 31.20 5.53 -0.53
N GLY A 59 32.38 4.92 -0.74
CA GLY A 59 32.64 3.51 -0.44
C GLY A 59 32.67 3.18 1.06
N ASP A 60 33.05 4.14 1.91
CA ASP A 60 33.13 3.96 3.37
C ASP A 60 31.80 4.27 4.08
N ILE A 61 30.86 4.93 3.38
CA ILE A 61 29.51 5.21 3.89
C ILE A 61 28.61 3.98 3.88
N ALA A 62 28.86 3.03 2.97
CA ALA A 62 28.05 1.81 2.85
C ALA A 62 28.01 0.96 4.15
N PRO A 63 29.15 0.74 4.88
CA PRO A 63 29.11 0.06 6.17
C PRO A 63 28.47 0.88 7.30
N VAL A 64 28.59 2.21 7.24
CA VAL A 64 28.00 3.11 8.25
C VAL A 64 26.49 3.19 8.11
N LEU A 65 25.96 3.18 6.87
CA LEU A 65 24.52 3.05 6.60
C LEU A 65 23.98 1.65 6.93
N SER A 66 24.86 0.64 7.02
CA SER A 66 24.50 -0.72 7.42
C SER A 66 24.64 -0.97 8.94
N ALA A 67 25.29 -0.07 9.68
CA ALA A 67 25.63 -0.26 11.10
C ALA A 67 24.95 0.72 12.06
N SER A 68 24.18 1.67 11.59
CA SER A 68 23.49 2.62 12.46
C SER A 68 21.99 2.42 12.43
N ASP A 69 21.52 2.13 13.57
CA ASP A 69 20.15 2.14 14.07
C ASP A 69 19.39 0.83 13.99
N SER A 70 19.59 0.05 15.06
CA SER A 70 18.68 -0.98 15.54
C SER A 70 17.31 -0.44 16.01
N SER A 71 16.93 0.75 15.59
CA SER A 71 15.61 1.38 15.76
C SER A 71 14.83 1.49 14.44
N GLN A 72 15.22 0.77 13.38
CA GLN A 72 14.28 0.59 12.27
C GLN A 72 13.03 -0.12 12.81
N PRO A 73 11.82 0.43 12.54
CA PRO A 73 10.61 -0.35 12.77
C PRO A 73 10.80 -1.66 12.01
N THR A 74 10.78 -2.78 12.73
CA THR A 74 10.93 -4.12 12.16
C THR A 74 10.01 -4.22 10.96
N SER A 75 10.58 -4.14 9.76
CA SER A 75 9.82 -4.32 8.53
C SER A 75 9.30 -5.74 8.58
N VAL A 76 7.99 -5.88 8.65
CA VAL A 76 7.39 -7.21 8.52
C VAL A 76 7.93 -7.81 7.22
N PRO A 77 8.41 -9.06 7.22
CA PRO A 77 8.93 -9.67 6.01
C PRO A 77 7.91 -9.56 4.88
N ALA A 78 8.36 -9.19 3.69
CA ALA A 78 7.50 -9.14 2.52
C ALA A 78 6.86 -10.52 2.31
N PRO A 79 5.54 -10.60 2.03
CA PRO A 79 4.87 -11.88 1.85
C PRO A 79 5.47 -12.64 0.67
N ASN A 80 5.61 -13.94 0.82
CA ASN A 80 6.03 -14.80 -0.27
C ASN A 80 4.84 -15.08 -1.20
N ILE A 81 4.68 -14.23 -2.21
CA ILE A 81 3.59 -14.30 -3.20
C ILE A 81 3.64 -15.65 -3.94
N ILE A 82 4.83 -16.17 -4.21
CA ILE A 82 5.03 -17.45 -4.91
C ILE A 82 4.57 -18.62 -4.04
N ALA A 83 4.78 -18.53 -2.72
CA ALA A 83 4.26 -19.52 -1.76
C ALA A 83 2.75 -19.36 -1.48
N GLY A 84 2.11 -18.39 -2.11
CA GLY A 84 0.67 -18.17 -2.02
C GLY A 84 0.24 -17.41 -0.75
N GLU A 85 1.13 -16.65 -0.15
CA GLU A 85 0.77 -15.77 0.96
C GLU A 85 -0.11 -14.62 0.47
N ARG A 86 -1.06 -14.21 1.31
CA ARG A 86 -1.95 -13.08 1.01
C ARG A 86 -1.17 -11.78 0.93
N VAL A 87 -1.53 -10.93 -0.01
CA VAL A 87 -0.89 -9.64 -0.22
C VAL A 87 -1.92 -8.52 -0.10
N ASN A 88 -1.61 -7.51 0.71
CA ASN A 88 -2.39 -6.29 0.82
C ASN A 88 -1.57 -5.13 0.24
N ILE A 89 -2.19 -4.35 -0.63
CA ILE A 89 -1.55 -3.26 -1.38
C ILE A 89 -2.36 -1.99 -1.17
N LEU A 90 -1.70 -0.91 -0.73
CA LEU A 90 -2.30 0.41 -0.66
C LEU A 90 -2.13 1.13 -2.00
N VAL A 91 -3.22 1.30 -2.73
CA VAL A 91 -3.25 2.03 -4.00
C VAL A 91 -3.65 3.47 -3.72
N MET A 92 -2.83 4.41 -4.18
CA MET A 92 -3.02 5.84 -3.98
C MET A 92 -2.95 6.59 -5.31
N GLY A 93 -3.95 7.43 -5.59
CA GLY A 93 -3.95 8.37 -6.69
C GLY A 93 -3.57 9.77 -6.20
N ILE A 94 -2.66 10.43 -6.90
CA ILE A 94 -2.23 11.81 -6.58
C ILE A 94 -2.51 12.75 -7.74
N ASP A 95 -2.95 13.96 -7.42
CA ASP A 95 -3.02 15.06 -8.38
C ASP A 95 -1.65 15.77 -8.42
N ARG A 96 -0.70 15.17 -9.15
CA ARG A 96 0.60 15.76 -9.41
C ARG A 96 0.67 16.18 -10.86
N ARG A 97 0.85 17.46 -11.08
CA ARG A 97 1.05 18.03 -12.42
C ARG A 97 2.51 17.95 -12.83
N PRO A 98 2.84 17.95 -14.15
CA PRO A 98 4.21 17.82 -14.62
C PRO A 98 5.20 18.86 -14.07
N THR A 99 4.69 20.02 -13.67
CA THR A 99 5.49 21.14 -13.14
C THR A 99 5.53 21.19 -11.60
N GLU A 100 4.81 20.29 -10.91
CA GLU A 100 4.72 20.29 -9.45
C GLU A 100 5.62 19.22 -8.84
N SER A 101 6.31 19.62 -7.77
CA SER A 101 7.07 18.68 -6.93
C SER A 101 6.26 18.31 -5.68
N CYS A 102 6.28 17.04 -5.29
CA CYS A 102 5.74 16.61 -4.00
C CYS A 102 6.56 17.23 -2.84
N PRO A 103 5.94 17.44 -1.64
CA PRO A 103 4.95 16.54 -1.01
C PRO A 103 3.51 16.75 -1.48
N CYS A 104 2.84 15.65 -1.84
CA CYS A 104 1.47 15.63 -2.36
C CYS A 104 0.53 14.94 -1.37
N ARG A 105 -0.78 15.24 -1.48
CA ARG A 105 -1.84 14.46 -0.82
C ARG A 105 -2.35 13.38 -1.75
N SER A 106 -2.89 12.30 -1.19
CA SER A 106 -3.58 11.28 -1.99
C SER A 106 -5.06 11.63 -2.14
N ASP A 107 -5.53 11.82 -3.37
CA ASP A 107 -6.94 12.11 -3.66
C ASP A 107 -7.80 10.85 -3.82
N THR A 108 -7.15 9.71 -4.04
CA THR A 108 -7.75 8.38 -4.08
C THR A 108 -6.94 7.48 -3.17
N MET A 109 -7.64 6.70 -2.33
CA MET A 109 -7.01 5.69 -1.49
C MET A 109 -7.85 4.41 -1.52
N MET A 110 -7.22 3.30 -1.84
CA MET A 110 -7.86 1.98 -1.86
C MET A 110 -6.93 0.95 -1.23
N LEU A 111 -7.48 0.09 -0.38
CA LEU A 111 -6.77 -1.06 0.13
C LEU A 111 -7.23 -2.29 -0.64
N ALA A 112 -6.34 -2.86 -1.43
CA ALA A 112 -6.57 -4.08 -2.21
C ALA A 112 -5.93 -5.28 -1.52
N THR A 113 -6.60 -6.42 -1.57
CA THR A 113 -6.06 -7.72 -1.11
C THR A 113 -6.14 -8.75 -2.21
N LEU A 114 -5.15 -9.62 -2.29
CA LEU A 114 -5.11 -10.78 -3.16
C LEU A 114 -4.66 -12.00 -2.34
N ASP A 115 -5.47 -13.05 -2.34
CA ASP A 115 -5.14 -14.33 -1.73
C ASP A 115 -4.95 -15.39 -2.83
N PRO A 116 -3.69 -15.72 -3.15
CA PRO A 116 -3.40 -16.72 -4.19
C PRO A 116 -3.88 -18.14 -3.83
N LYS A 117 -3.94 -18.48 -2.53
CA LYS A 117 -4.35 -19.84 -2.08
C LYS A 117 -5.82 -20.09 -2.35
N THR A 118 -6.65 -19.11 -2.06
CA THR A 118 -8.10 -19.22 -2.24
C THR A 118 -8.57 -18.69 -3.59
N SER A 119 -7.68 -18.09 -4.38
CA SER A 119 -8.01 -17.37 -5.62
C SER A 119 -9.13 -16.34 -5.41
N THR A 120 -9.02 -15.55 -4.34
CA THR A 120 -9.95 -14.47 -4.00
C THR A 120 -9.22 -13.14 -3.97
N ALA A 121 -9.94 -12.07 -4.24
CA ALA A 121 -9.46 -10.71 -4.12
C ALA A 121 -10.50 -9.83 -3.43
N GLY A 122 -10.05 -8.70 -2.90
CA GLY A 122 -10.92 -7.70 -2.32
C GLY A 122 -10.36 -6.29 -2.50
N VAL A 123 -11.25 -5.30 -2.58
CA VAL A 123 -10.87 -3.89 -2.64
C VAL A 123 -11.80 -3.09 -1.75
N ILE A 124 -11.23 -2.25 -0.90
CA ILE A 124 -11.97 -1.29 -0.08
C ILE A 124 -11.50 0.12 -0.43
N THR A 125 -12.44 0.97 -0.79
CA THR A 125 -12.18 2.40 -0.99
C THR A 125 -12.23 3.14 0.35
N LEU A 126 -11.17 3.89 0.64
CA LEU A 126 -11.02 4.72 1.83
C LEU A 126 -11.28 6.18 1.44
N PRO A 127 -12.33 6.85 1.94
CA PRO A 127 -12.53 8.26 1.72
C PRO A 127 -11.32 9.09 2.17
N ARG A 128 -10.84 9.97 1.31
CA ARG A 128 -9.64 10.79 1.56
C ARG A 128 -9.76 11.73 2.77
N ASP A 129 -10.98 12.12 3.10
CA ASP A 129 -11.30 13.06 4.18
C ASP A 129 -11.62 12.38 5.51
N LEU A 130 -11.41 11.05 5.63
CA LEU A 130 -11.49 10.32 6.91
C LEU A 130 -10.57 10.96 7.94
N TYR A 131 -11.12 11.35 9.09
CA TYR A 131 -10.39 11.92 10.21
C TYR A 131 -9.84 10.81 11.09
N VAL A 132 -8.52 10.68 11.11
CA VAL A 132 -7.84 9.55 11.73
C VAL A 132 -6.58 9.99 12.46
N PRO A 133 -6.17 9.31 13.53
CA PRO A 133 -4.83 9.43 14.08
C PRO A 133 -3.80 8.99 13.03
N ILE A 134 -2.85 9.88 12.73
CA ILE A 134 -1.68 9.62 11.88
C ILE A 134 -0.48 9.49 12.82
N PRO A 135 0.23 8.34 12.83
CA PRO A 135 1.37 8.13 13.72
C PRO A 135 2.41 9.26 13.64
N ASN A 136 2.82 9.78 14.79
CA ASN A 136 3.78 10.89 14.96
C ASN A 136 3.32 12.26 14.37
N VAL A 137 2.06 12.40 13.94
CA VAL A 137 1.51 13.65 13.40
C VAL A 137 0.34 14.15 14.24
N GLY A 138 -0.52 13.24 14.74
CA GLY A 138 -1.78 13.55 15.40
C GLY A 138 -2.99 13.26 14.50
N GLU A 139 -4.17 13.74 14.91
CA GLU A 139 -5.41 13.54 14.14
C GLU A 139 -5.47 14.46 12.93
N ASN A 140 -5.75 13.89 11.75
CA ASN A 140 -5.90 14.65 10.51
C ASN A 140 -6.67 13.81 9.46
N ARG A 141 -6.96 14.40 8.29
CA ARG A 141 -7.48 13.66 7.14
C ARG A 141 -6.48 12.59 6.72
N ILE A 142 -6.94 11.37 6.46
CA ILE A 142 -6.08 10.22 6.12
C ILE A 142 -5.17 10.48 4.92
N ASN A 143 -5.63 11.26 3.94
CA ASN A 143 -4.87 11.61 2.73
C ASN A 143 -3.64 12.47 2.98
N THR A 144 -3.57 13.13 4.15
CA THR A 144 -2.42 13.96 4.54
C THR A 144 -1.24 13.11 5.04
N ALA A 145 -1.45 11.82 5.31
CA ALA A 145 -0.38 10.93 5.74
C ALA A 145 0.76 10.86 4.71
N LEU A 146 0.42 10.77 3.41
CA LEU A 146 1.40 10.81 2.33
C LEU A 146 2.23 12.09 2.35
N PHE A 147 1.56 13.24 2.52
CA PHE A 147 2.18 14.56 2.59
C PHE A 147 3.12 14.69 3.79
N TYR A 148 2.64 14.39 5.01
CA TYR A 148 3.44 14.54 6.22
C TYR A 148 4.61 13.55 6.29
N GLY A 149 4.43 12.34 5.76
CA GLY A 149 5.50 11.35 5.68
C GLY A 149 6.67 11.83 4.81
N ALA A 150 6.38 12.50 3.69
CA ALA A 150 7.39 13.13 2.85
C ALA A 150 8.00 14.37 3.52
N LEU A 151 7.15 15.24 4.10
CA LEU A 151 7.59 16.50 4.74
C LEU A 151 8.50 16.23 5.95
N TYR A 152 8.15 15.29 6.81
CA TYR A 152 8.89 14.98 8.05
C TYR A 152 9.94 13.88 7.85
N LYS A 153 10.18 13.44 6.60
CA LYS A 153 11.15 12.39 6.26
C LYS A 153 10.93 11.12 7.09
N TYR A 154 9.66 10.71 7.20
CA TYR A 154 9.30 9.48 7.90
C TYR A 154 10.04 8.28 7.28
N PRO A 155 10.42 7.23 8.04
CA PRO A 155 10.99 6.01 7.48
C PRO A 155 10.10 5.42 6.38
N GLY A 156 10.65 5.27 5.16
CA GLY A 156 9.86 4.93 3.96
C GLY A 156 9.10 6.11 3.35
N GLY A 157 9.36 7.36 3.81
CA GLY A 157 8.79 8.57 3.24
C GLY A 157 7.27 8.69 3.40
N GLY A 158 6.65 9.38 2.45
CA GLY A 158 5.19 9.52 2.38
C GLY A 158 4.45 8.19 2.33
N PRO A 159 4.84 7.27 1.42
CA PRO A 159 4.21 5.95 1.33
C PRO A 159 4.33 5.14 2.63
N GLY A 160 5.48 5.22 3.31
CA GLY A 160 5.69 4.54 4.60
C GLY A 160 4.71 5.00 5.66
N LEU A 161 4.51 6.32 5.82
CA LEU A 161 3.54 6.85 6.78
C LEU A 161 2.10 6.55 6.38
N ALA A 162 1.77 6.61 5.08
CA ALA A 162 0.43 6.26 4.59
C ALA A 162 0.09 4.78 4.87
N LYS A 163 1.00 3.83 4.57
CA LYS A 163 0.87 2.42 4.94
C LYS A 163 0.64 2.28 6.44
N LYS A 164 1.48 2.90 7.26
CA LYS A 164 1.40 2.82 8.72
C LYS A 164 0.11 3.41 9.26
N THR A 165 -0.41 4.48 8.66
CA THR A 165 -1.69 5.08 9.04
C THR A 165 -2.87 4.13 8.77
N VAL A 166 -2.86 3.46 7.62
CA VAL A 166 -3.89 2.45 7.27
C VAL A 166 -3.81 1.27 8.24
N GLU A 167 -2.61 0.73 8.51
CA GLU A 167 -2.41 -0.35 9.48
C GLU A 167 -2.93 0.01 10.87
N TYR A 168 -2.57 1.20 11.33
CA TYR A 168 -2.92 1.70 12.67
C TYR A 168 -4.44 1.82 12.87
N ASN A 169 -5.14 2.37 11.86
CA ASN A 169 -6.56 2.67 12.00
C ASN A 169 -7.48 1.49 11.70
N PHE A 170 -7.07 0.57 10.81
CA PHE A 170 -7.92 -0.51 10.33
C PHE A 170 -7.45 -1.90 10.74
N GLY A 171 -6.29 -2.02 11.40
CA GLY A 171 -5.77 -3.31 11.87
C GLY A 171 -5.44 -4.29 10.75
N ARG A 172 -5.15 -3.79 9.56
CA ARG A 172 -4.77 -4.60 8.39
C ARG A 172 -3.35 -4.29 7.98
N GLN A 173 -2.50 -5.30 7.93
CA GLN A 173 -1.15 -5.15 7.44
C GLN A 173 -1.15 -4.69 5.98
N VAL A 174 -0.28 -3.73 5.64
CA VAL A 174 -0.10 -3.23 4.28
C VAL A 174 1.30 -3.59 3.80
N HIS A 175 1.40 -4.55 2.88
CA HIS A 175 2.67 -5.07 2.42
C HIS A 175 3.35 -4.13 1.43
N TYR A 176 2.60 -3.69 0.43
CA TYR A 176 3.10 -2.86 -0.66
C TYR A 176 2.26 -1.62 -0.88
N TYR A 177 2.81 -0.67 -1.62
CA TYR A 177 2.05 0.47 -2.11
C TYR A 177 2.19 0.64 -3.62
N ILE A 178 1.20 1.31 -4.21
CA ILE A 178 1.22 1.79 -5.59
C ILE A 178 0.73 3.23 -5.57
N ILE A 179 1.53 4.16 -6.10
CA ILE A 179 1.13 5.57 -6.29
C ILE A 179 1.08 5.83 -7.79
N VAL A 180 -0.02 6.42 -8.23
CA VAL A 180 -0.27 6.75 -9.64
C VAL A 180 -0.66 8.23 -9.74
N ASP A 181 0.07 8.99 -10.54
CA ASP A 181 -0.35 10.32 -10.96
C ASP A 181 -1.17 10.28 -12.26
N PHE A 182 -1.73 11.39 -12.66
CA PHE A 182 -2.58 11.45 -13.86
C PHE A 182 -1.85 11.02 -15.13
N GLY A 183 -0.59 11.42 -15.28
CA GLY A 183 0.23 11.03 -16.44
C GLY A 183 0.51 9.52 -16.44
N GLY A 184 0.83 8.95 -15.28
CA GLY A 184 1.02 7.52 -15.10
C GLY A 184 -0.24 6.74 -15.39
N PHE A 185 -1.38 7.20 -14.87
CA PHE A 185 -2.68 6.57 -15.10
C PHE A 185 -3.01 6.49 -16.61
N ARG A 186 -2.89 7.61 -17.34
CA ARG A 186 -3.11 7.65 -18.81
C ARG A 186 -2.21 6.64 -19.52
N ARG A 187 -0.89 6.64 -19.19
CA ARG A 187 0.06 5.70 -19.82
C ARG A 187 -0.30 4.24 -19.55
N VAL A 188 -0.74 3.90 -18.35
CA VAL A 188 -1.18 2.53 -18.01
C VAL A 188 -2.35 2.12 -18.90
N VAL A 189 -3.40 2.92 -18.95
CA VAL A 189 -4.60 2.62 -19.76
C VAL A 189 -4.27 2.55 -21.25
N ASP A 190 -3.51 3.52 -21.78
CA ASP A 190 -3.15 3.57 -23.22
C ASP A 190 -2.23 2.42 -23.62
N THR A 191 -1.31 1.99 -22.75
CA THR A 191 -0.44 0.82 -22.99
C THR A 191 -1.25 -0.48 -23.12
N LEU A 192 -2.38 -0.58 -22.42
CA LEU A 192 -3.32 -1.69 -22.55
C LEU A 192 -4.21 -1.58 -23.80
N GLY A 193 -4.10 -0.49 -24.57
CA GLY A 193 -4.96 -0.20 -25.73
C GLY A 193 -6.34 0.28 -25.33
N GLY A 194 -6.46 1.02 -24.22
CA GLY A 194 -7.74 1.48 -23.66
C GLY A 194 -8.44 0.43 -22.81
N ILE A 195 -9.53 0.84 -22.17
CA ILE A 195 -10.38 -0.03 -21.33
C ILE A 195 -11.83 -0.01 -21.82
N ASP A 196 -12.53 -1.12 -21.62
CA ASP A 196 -13.95 -1.25 -21.93
C ASP A 196 -14.73 -1.17 -20.61
N LEU A 197 -15.66 -0.22 -20.50
CA LEU A 197 -16.37 0.10 -19.25
C LEU A 197 -17.85 0.35 -19.52
N ASN A 198 -18.71 -0.22 -18.67
CA ASN A 198 -20.15 0.03 -18.70
C ASN A 198 -20.49 1.26 -17.84
N VAL A 199 -20.86 2.35 -18.47
CA VAL A 199 -21.32 3.58 -17.82
C VAL A 199 -22.79 3.38 -17.41
N PRO A 200 -23.13 3.35 -16.12
CA PRO A 200 -24.47 2.95 -15.66
C PRO A 200 -25.55 4.02 -15.95
N LYS A 201 -25.17 5.28 -16.02
CA LYS A 201 -26.04 6.43 -16.35
C LYS A 201 -25.25 7.49 -17.07
N VAL A 202 -25.94 8.34 -17.85
CA VAL A 202 -25.31 9.50 -18.50
C VAL A 202 -24.58 10.35 -17.47
N ILE A 203 -23.37 10.76 -17.79
CA ILE A 203 -22.58 11.72 -17.03
C ILE A 203 -22.40 12.95 -17.89
N ASP A 204 -22.80 14.08 -17.36
CA ASP A 204 -22.69 15.39 -18.00
C ASP A 204 -22.09 16.36 -16.97
N ASP A 205 -20.86 16.82 -17.22
CA ASP A 205 -20.13 17.71 -16.32
C ASP A 205 -19.58 18.89 -17.12
N PRO A 206 -20.29 20.05 -17.09
CA PRO A 206 -19.88 21.24 -17.84
C PRO A 206 -18.67 21.96 -17.19
N GLU A 207 -18.30 21.62 -15.96
CA GLU A 207 -17.29 22.30 -15.18
C GLU A 207 -16.13 21.39 -14.78
N TYR A 208 -15.83 20.37 -15.60
CA TYR A 208 -14.71 19.47 -15.34
C TYR A 208 -13.38 20.23 -15.32
N PRO A 209 -12.57 20.12 -14.24
CA PRO A 209 -11.33 20.89 -14.10
C PRO A 209 -10.23 20.37 -15.02
N THR A 210 -9.66 21.27 -15.83
CA THR A 210 -8.50 20.97 -16.69
C THR A 210 -7.17 21.08 -15.95
N GLU A 211 -6.11 20.53 -16.54
CA GLU A 211 -4.75 20.65 -15.97
C GLU A 211 -4.22 22.10 -15.95
N ASN A 212 -4.79 23.00 -16.77
CA ASN A 212 -4.40 24.41 -16.85
C ASN A 212 -5.28 25.32 -15.98
N PHE A 213 -5.90 24.78 -14.91
CA PHE A 213 -6.78 25.50 -13.98
C PHE A 213 -8.03 26.12 -14.65
N GLY A 214 -8.39 25.67 -15.83
CA GLY A 214 -9.64 25.99 -16.51
C GLY A 214 -10.70 24.91 -16.26
N VAL A 215 -11.82 25.05 -16.96
CA VAL A 215 -12.90 24.05 -17.00
C VAL A 215 -13.19 23.63 -18.44
N MET A 216 -13.71 22.43 -18.60
CA MET A 216 -14.20 21.91 -19.89
C MET A 216 -15.46 21.10 -19.66
N HIS A 217 -16.28 20.99 -20.70
CA HIS A 217 -17.45 20.14 -20.70
C HIS A 217 -17.07 18.72 -21.08
N ILE A 218 -17.37 17.75 -20.24
CA ILE A 218 -17.25 16.32 -20.55
C ILE A 218 -18.62 15.66 -20.54
N HIS A 219 -18.79 14.67 -21.44
CA HIS A 219 -20.03 13.93 -21.59
C HIS A 219 -19.76 12.46 -21.85
N PHE A 220 -20.41 11.57 -21.08
CA PHE A 220 -20.38 10.11 -21.27
C PHE A 220 -21.81 9.59 -21.39
N ASN A 221 -22.13 8.90 -22.47
CA ASN A 221 -23.40 8.22 -22.63
C ASN A 221 -23.48 6.99 -21.71
N ALA A 222 -24.68 6.56 -21.37
CA ALA A 222 -24.88 5.29 -20.69
C ALA A 222 -24.58 4.12 -21.64
N GLY A 223 -24.14 2.98 -21.07
CA GLY A 223 -23.83 1.75 -21.78
C GLY A 223 -22.33 1.47 -21.90
N MET A 224 -21.99 0.43 -22.66
CA MET A 224 -20.60 0.01 -22.89
C MET A 224 -19.85 1.04 -23.73
N GLN A 225 -18.70 1.48 -23.24
CA GLN A 225 -17.82 2.42 -23.94
C GLN A 225 -16.39 1.96 -23.87
N HIS A 226 -15.66 2.15 -24.97
CA HIS A 226 -14.21 2.03 -25.00
C HIS A 226 -13.59 3.37 -24.68
N MET A 227 -12.74 3.42 -23.63
CA MET A 227 -12.14 4.66 -23.13
C MET A 227 -10.62 4.64 -23.32
N THR A 228 -10.07 5.71 -23.86
CA THR A 228 -8.64 6.01 -23.82
C THR A 228 -8.20 6.37 -22.39
N GLY A 229 -6.89 6.52 -22.16
CA GLY A 229 -6.38 6.95 -20.86
C GLY A 229 -6.92 8.30 -20.40
N GLU A 230 -7.09 9.25 -21.33
CA GLU A 230 -7.69 10.57 -21.02
C GLU A 230 -9.16 10.43 -20.62
N GLN A 231 -9.97 9.74 -21.44
CA GLN A 231 -11.38 9.55 -21.16
C GLN A 231 -11.63 8.78 -19.86
N ALA A 232 -10.82 7.75 -19.58
CA ALA A 232 -10.89 7.00 -18.32
C ALA A 232 -10.54 7.87 -17.11
N LEU A 233 -9.57 8.79 -17.26
CA LEU A 233 -9.21 9.77 -16.22
C LEU A 233 -10.35 10.77 -15.99
N GLU A 234 -10.93 11.33 -17.05
CA GLU A 234 -12.07 12.23 -16.97
C GLU A 234 -13.25 11.55 -16.25
N TYR A 235 -13.59 10.31 -16.64
CA TYR A 235 -14.64 9.52 -16.02
C TYR A 235 -14.39 9.29 -14.53
N ALA A 236 -13.15 8.97 -14.14
CA ALA A 236 -12.77 8.70 -12.75
C ALA A 236 -12.70 9.98 -11.86
N ARG A 237 -12.52 11.17 -12.46
CA ARG A 237 -12.31 12.44 -11.74
C ARG A 237 -13.55 13.32 -11.62
N THR A 238 -14.50 13.22 -12.54
CA THR A 238 -15.70 14.10 -12.51
C THR A 238 -16.41 14.05 -11.16
N ARG A 239 -16.90 15.20 -10.68
CA ARG A 239 -17.56 15.34 -9.38
C ARG A 239 -18.97 15.92 -9.51
N HIS A 240 -19.18 16.81 -10.48
CA HIS A 240 -20.45 17.56 -10.61
C HIS A 240 -21.63 16.68 -11.04
N ALA A 241 -21.35 15.48 -11.56
CA ALA A 241 -22.39 14.52 -11.93
C ALA A 241 -22.99 13.76 -10.73
N ASP A 242 -22.27 13.68 -9.59
CA ASP A 242 -22.71 13.01 -8.36
C ASP A 242 -21.75 13.29 -7.18
N SER A 243 -21.99 12.67 -6.01
CA SER A 243 -21.21 12.88 -4.80
C SER A 243 -19.78 12.30 -4.89
N ASP A 244 -18.94 12.63 -3.89
CA ASP A 244 -17.61 12.02 -3.72
C ASP A 244 -17.67 10.48 -3.61
N PHE A 245 -18.75 9.93 -3.06
CA PHE A 245 -18.98 8.48 -3.05
C PHE A 245 -19.24 7.92 -4.45
N GLY A 246 -19.96 8.64 -5.30
CA GLY A 246 -20.13 8.29 -6.71
C GLY A 246 -18.82 8.29 -7.48
N ARG A 247 -17.95 9.28 -7.23
CA ARG A 247 -16.60 9.31 -7.79
C ARG A 247 -15.79 8.08 -7.38
N SER A 248 -15.77 7.73 -6.11
CA SER A 248 -15.07 6.55 -5.60
C SER A 248 -15.54 5.25 -6.25
N LYS A 249 -16.85 5.13 -6.50
CA LYS A 249 -17.42 3.99 -7.22
C LYS A 249 -16.95 3.93 -8.68
N ARG A 250 -16.87 5.06 -9.38
CA ARG A 250 -16.31 5.11 -10.74
C ARG A 250 -14.83 4.76 -10.78
N GLN A 251 -14.05 5.22 -9.81
CA GLN A 251 -12.64 4.85 -9.68
C GLN A 251 -12.46 3.34 -9.53
N LEU A 252 -13.29 2.69 -8.72
CA LEU A 252 -13.28 1.24 -8.58
C LEU A 252 -13.65 0.54 -9.89
N GLN A 253 -14.69 1.00 -10.60
CA GLN A 253 -15.06 0.47 -11.91
C GLN A 253 -13.90 0.53 -12.91
N VAL A 254 -13.17 1.64 -12.95
CA VAL A 254 -12.00 1.81 -13.81
C VAL A 254 -10.88 0.84 -13.45
N ILE A 255 -10.59 0.64 -12.17
CA ILE A 255 -9.58 -0.33 -11.72
C ILE A 255 -9.94 -1.75 -12.14
N LEU A 256 -11.21 -2.14 -12.00
CA LEU A 256 -11.69 -3.45 -12.44
C LEU A 256 -11.61 -3.59 -13.96
N ALA A 257 -11.95 -2.55 -14.71
CA ALA A 257 -11.83 -2.55 -16.18
C ALA A 257 -10.35 -2.66 -16.63
N ILE A 258 -9.42 -1.98 -15.96
CA ILE A 258 -7.97 -2.12 -16.18
C ILE A 258 -7.54 -3.58 -15.91
N ARG A 259 -7.96 -4.17 -14.79
CA ARG A 259 -7.69 -5.57 -14.46
C ARG A 259 -8.21 -6.49 -15.55
N ASP A 260 -9.48 -6.37 -15.93
CA ASP A 260 -10.11 -7.25 -16.93
C ASP A 260 -9.42 -7.12 -18.29
N LYS A 261 -9.01 -5.92 -18.66
CA LYS A 261 -8.23 -5.69 -19.89
C LYS A 261 -6.85 -6.33 -19.83
N ALA A 262 -6.12 -6.13 -18.72
CA ALA A 262 -4.77 -6.68 -18.53
C ALA A 262 -4.74 -8.22 -18.47
N LEU A 263 -5.83 -8.83 -18.02
CA LEU A 263 -5.94 -10.30 -17.89
C LEU A 263 -6.57 -11.00 -19.11
N ARG A 264 -6.81 -10.27 -20.20
CA ARG A 264 -7.26 -10.90 -21.46
C ARG A 264 -6.21 -11.90 -21.97
N LEU A 265 -6.68 -13.02 -22.51
CA LEU A 265 -5.83 -14.13 -22.94
C LEU A 265 -4.76 -13.73 -23.97
N ASP A 266 -5.05 -12.73 -24.80
CA ASP A 266 -4.12 -12.19 -25.81
C ASP A 266 -3.02 -11.28 -25.20
N LEU A 267 -3.21 -10.76 -24.00
CA LEU A 267 -2.25 -9.92 -23.29
C LEU A 267 -1.39 -10.69 -22.28
N ILE A 268 -1.87 -11.81 -21.74
CA ILE A 268 -1.13 -12.62 -20.73
C ILE A 268 0.30 -12.95 -21.18
N PRO A 269 0.55 -13.43 -22.41
CA PRO A 269 1.92 -13.70 -22.86
C PRO A 269 2.78 -12.45 -22.99
N LYS A 270 2.16 -11.26 -23.10
CA LYS A 270 2.83 -9.96 -23.25
C LYS A 270 3.03 -9.24 -21.93
N LEU A 271 2.52 -9.77 -20.81
CA LEU A 271 2.62 -9.13 -19.48
C LEU A 271 4.06 -8.70 -19.11
N PRO A 272 5.12 -9.49 -19.34
CA PRO A 272 6.47 -9.04 -19.01
C PRO A 272 6.88 -7.78 -19.76
N SER A 273 6.58 -7.67 -21.06
CA SER A 273 6.89 -6.49 -21.88
C SER A 273 5.99 -5.30 -21.56
N LEU A 274 4.72 -5.54 -21.21
CA LEU A 274 3.80 -4.51 -20.75
C LEU A 274 4.28 -3.93 -19.40
N ILE A 275 4.60 -4.76 -18.43
CA ILE A 275 5.17 -4.33 -17.14
C ILE A 275 6.42 -3.47 -17.39
N GLN A 276 7.32 -3.91 -18.25
CA GLN A 276 8.53 -3.15 -18.58
C GLN A 276 8.23 -1.79 -19.22
N SER A 277 7.27 -1.72 -20.15
CA SER A 277 6.88 -0.46 -20.81
C SER A 277 6.16 0.52 -19.87
N MET A 278 5.46 -0.01 -18.86
CA MET A 278 4.75 0.77 -17.82
C MET A 278 5.65 1.14 -16.62
N TRP A 279 6.85 0.57 -16.56
CA TRP A 279 7.79 0.85 -15.47
C TRP A 279 8.16 2.33 -15.44
N GLY A 280 7.97 2.97 -14.29
CA GLY A 280 8.11 4.43 -14.16
C GLY A 280 6.84 5.24 -14.45
N ALA A 281 5.75 4.60 -14.89
CA ALA A 281 4.42 5.23 -14.92
C ALA A 281 3.77 5.28 -13.53
N VAL A 282 4.25 4.43 -12.62
CA VAL A 282 3.79 4.33 -11.23
C VAL A 282 4.98 4.31 -10.28
N GLU A 283 4.76 4.79 -9.06
CA GLU A 283 5.72 4.66 -7.95
C GLU A 283 5.28 3.51 -7.06
N THR A 284 6.19 2.57 -6.75
CA THR A 284 5.88 1.38 -5.94
C THR A 284 7.13 0.80 -5.29
N ASP A 285 6.96 0.08 -4.17
CA ASP A 285 7.98 -0.76 -3.55
C ASP A 285 7.98 -2.22 -4.08
N LEU A 286 7.06 -2.56 -5.00
CA LEU A 286 7.03 -3.85 -5.69
C LEU A 286 8.20 -3.98 -6.68
N LYS A 287 8.84 -5.14 -6.69
CA LYS A 287 9.82 -5.50 -7.73
C LYS A 287 9.13 -6.05 -8.99
N PRO A 288 9.75 -5.97 -10.18
CA PRO A 288 9.15 -6.47 -11.42
C PRO A 288 8.69 -7.93 -11.34
N GLN A 289 9.45 -8.79 -10.65
CA GLN A 289 9.10 -10.20 -10.47
C GLN A 289 7.85 -10.37 -9.57
N GLU A 290 7.71 -9.52 -8.54
CA GLU A 290 6.55 -9.53 -7.65
C GLU A 290 5.30 -9.04 -8.38
N VAL A 291 5.42 -8.01 -9.24
CA VAL A 291 4.33 -7.55 -10.11
C VAL A 291 3.87 -8.66 -11.05
N LEU A 292 4.81 -9.40 -11.66
CA LEU A 292 4.48 -10.52 -12.53
C LEU A 292 3.79 -11.66 -11.77
N ALA A 293 4.28 -12.00 -10.58
CA ALA A 293 3.68 -13.03 -9.73
C ALA A 293 2.26 -12.63 -9.28
N LEU A 294 2.06 -11.36 -8.89
CA LEU A 294 0.74 -10.81 -8.58
C LEU A 294 -0.21 -10.86 -9.78
N ALA A 295 0.26 -10.49 -10.96
CA ALA A 295 -0.54 -10.54 -12.18
C ALA A 295 -0.97 -11.99 -12.52
N GLN A 296 -0.06 -12.96 -12.38
CA GLN A 296 -0.37 -14.37 -12.57
C GLN A 296 -1.36 -14.91 -11.52
N ALA A 297 -1.24 -14.49 -10.27
CA ALA A 297 -2.16 -14.85 -9.21
C ALA A 297 -3.54 -14.22 -9.45
N ALA A 298 -3.59 -12.92 -9.80
CA ALA A 298 -4.81 -12.20 -10.12
C ALA A 298 -5.56 -12.80 -11.34
N ALA A 299 -4.83 -13.34 -12.32
CA ALA A 299 -5.42 -14.02 -13.47
C ALA A 299 -6.25 -15.26 -13.10
N LYS A 300 -5.99 -15.87 -11.95
CA LYS A 300 -6.75 -17.03 -11.44
C LYS A 300 -8.02 -16.62 -10.68
N VAL A 301 -8.13 -15.36 -10.30
CA VAL A 301 -9.28 -14.85 -9.55
C VAL A 301 -10.44 -14.59 -10.52
N LYS A 302 -11.53 -15.32 -10.35
CA LYS A 302 -12.76 -15.08 -11.09
C LYS A 302 -13.47 -13.82 -10.57
N THR A 303 -14.24 -13.16 -11.43
CA THR A 303 -14.94 -11.91 -11.06
C THR A 303 -15.89 -12.11 -9.87
N GLU A 304 -16.57 -13.25 -9.77
CA GLU A 304 -17.42 -13.61 -8.64
C GLU A 304 -16.70 -13.76 -7.30
N ASN A 305 -15.37 -13.94 -7.33
CA ASN A 305 -14.52 -14.07 -6.16
C ASN A 305 -13.84 -12.75 -5.76
N ILE A 306 -14.24 -11.63 -6.38
CA ILE A 306 -13.78 -10.30 -6.01
C ILE A 306 -14.83 -9.67 -5.11
N LYS A 307 -14.42 -9.30 -3.89
CA LYS A 307 -15.25 -8.57 -2.95
C LYS A 307 -14.94 -7.08 -3.03
N GLU A 308 -15.96 -6.28 -3.14
CA GLU A 308 -15.84 -4.82 -3.23
C GLU A 308 -16.50 -4.16 -2.03
N GLY A 309 -15.90 -3.11 -1.52
CA GLY A 309 -16.45 -2.31 -0.44
C GLY A 309 -16.01 -0.86 -0.49
N GLN A 310 -16.78 -0.05 0.15
CA GLN A 310 -16.50 1.36 0.31
C GLN A 310 -16.92 1.79 1.71
N ILE A 311 -16.07 2.52 2.41
CA ILE A 311 -16.49 3.23 3.61
C ILE A 311 -17.38 4.38 3.14
N ASP A 312 -18.66 4.29 3.40
CA ASP A 312 -19.68 5.21 2.86
C ASP A 312 -20.39 6.02 3.96
N GLN A 313 -21.37 6.81 3.55
CA GLN A 313 -22.16 7.66 4.43
C GLN A 313 -22.96 6.92 5.51
N THR A 314 -23.17 5.59 5.39
CA THR A 314 -23.84 4.78 6.44
C THR A 314 -22.87 4.44 7.59
N MET A 315 -21.58 4.62 7.36
CA MET A 315 -20.49 4.34 8.29
C MET A 315 -19.75 5.62 8.71
N THR A 316 -20.08 6.78 8.12
CA THR A 316 -19.39 8.06 8.37
C THR A 316 -20.36 9.15 8.77
N VAL A 317 -19.86 10.15 9.49
CA VAL A 317 -20.57 11.39 9.86
C VAL A 317 -19.67 12.57 9.51
N GLU A 318 -20.25 13.57 8.82
CA GLU A 318 -19.57 14.83 8.57
C GLU A 318 -19.33 15.59 9.89
N TYR A 319 -18.12 16.09 10.07
CA TYR A 319 -17.72 16.82 11.26
C TYR A 319 -16.81 18.00 10.88
N ILE A 320 -17.05 19.14 11.48
CA ILE A 320 -16.18 20.33 11.33
C ILE A 320 -15.27 20.39 12.56
N THR A 321 -13.98 20.31 12.35
CA THR A 321 -12.97 20.40 13.43
C THR A 321 -12.92 21.79 14.04
N ASP A 322 -12.32 21.94 15.22
CA ASP A 322 -12.12 23.23 15.86
C ASP A 322 -11.31 24.22 15.01
N THR A 323 -10.53 23.71 14.03
CA THR A 323 -9.81 24.51 13.06
C THR A 323 -10.61 24.87 11.82
N GLY A 324 -11.90 24.47 11.75
CA GLY A 324 -12.79 24.73 10.62
C GLY A 324 -12.60 23.77 9.44
N ALA A 325 -11.88 22.66 9.59
CA ALA A 325 -11.75 21.67 8.53
C ALA A 325 -12.94 20.74 8.50
N ASP A 326 -13.54 20.58 7.32
CA ASP A 326 -14.61 19.62 7.08
C ASP A 326 -13.98 18.21 6.89
N VAL A 327 -14.40 17.24 7.70
CA VAL A 327 -13.81 15.89 7.77
C VAL A 327 -14.90 14.83 7.97
N LEU A 328 -14.55 13.58 7.75
CA LEU A 328 -15.42 12.42 7.94
C LEU A 328 -14.99 11.62 9.17
N TRP A 329 -15.79 11.60 10.20
CA TRP A 329 -15.69 10.66 11.30
C TRP A 329 -16.34 9.34 10.92
N PHE A 330 -15.77 8.21 11.37
CA PHE A 330 -16.30 6.90 11.00
C PHE A 330 -16.61 6.02 12.20
N ASP A 331 -17.62 5.18 12.03
CA ASP A 331 -17.99 4.12 12.98
C ASP A 331 -16.98 2.98 12.87
N ARG A 332 -16.12 2.86 13.87
CA ARG A 332 -15.05 1.84 13.91
C ARG A 332 -15.60 0.41 13.86
N ALA A 333 -16.75 0.15 14.47
CA ALA A 333 -17.34 -1.19 14.50
C ALA A 333 -17.84 -1.59 13.11
N LYS A 334 -18.60 -0.70 12.43
CA LYS A 334 -19.08 -0.96 11.06
C LYS A 334 -17.95 -1.08 10.06
N VAL A 335 -16.95 -0.19 10.14
CA VAL A 335 -15.77 -0.25 9.27
C VAL A 335 -14.96 -1.51 9.56
N GLY A 336 -14.81 -1.91 10.83
CA GLY A 336 -14.17 -3.17 11.21
C GLY A 336 -14.87 -4.38 10.58
N GLN A 337 -16.19 -4.45 10.64
CA GLN A 337 -16.98 -5.51 10.00
C GLN A 337 -16.79 -5.53 8.46
N LEU A 338 -16.80 -4.37 7.80
CA LEU A 338 -16.52 -4.27 6.37
C LEU A 338 -15.13 -4.80 6.04
N MET A 339 -14.12 -4.40 6.83
CA MET A 339 -12.74 -4.87 6.68
C MET A 339 -12.65 -6.40 6.84
N ASP A 340 -13.31 -6.99 7.85
CA ASP A 340 -13.33 -8.44 8.09
C ASP A 340 -13.98 -9.22 6.94
N GLN A 341 -15.01 -8.66 6.32
CA GLN A 341 -15.70 -9.28 5.19
C GLN A 341 -14.86 -9.32 3.90
N ILE A 342 -14.06 -8.29 3.66
CA ILE A 342 -13.35 -8.09 2.40
C ILE A 342 -11.87 -8.41 2.52
N ILE A 343 -11.23 -7.98 3.59
CA ILE A 343 -9.81 -8.18 3.89
C ILE A 343 -9.71 -8.88 5.25
N PRO A 344 -10.07 -10.16 5.36
CA PRO A 344 -10.01 -10.86 6.62
C PRO A 344 -8.59 -10.84 7.18
N GLN A 345 -8.47 -10.71 8.49
CA GLN A 345 -7.18 -10.82 9.15
C GLN A 345 -6.59 -12.22 8.93
N GLU A 346 -5.31 -12.28 8.64
CA GLU A 346 -4.61 -13.57 8.61
C GLU A 346 -4.48 -14.09 10.06
N THR A 347 -5.31 -15.03 10.41
CA THR A 347 -5.27 -15.72 11.70
C THR A 347 -4.77 -17.15 11.53
N SER A 348 -3.55 -17.32 11.10
CA SER A 348 -2.84 -18.53 11.51
C SER A 348 -2.27 -18.24 12.89
N THR A 349 -2.67 -19.00 13.90
CA THR A 349 -2.14 -18.86 15.28
C THR A 349 -0.62 -18.98 15.32
N ALA A 350 -0.01 -19.74 14.42
CA ALA A 350 1.45 -19.88 14.30
C ALA A 350 2.11 -18.61 13.75
N ASP A 351 1.51 -17.94 12.76
CA ASP A 351 2.03 -16.68 12.20
C ASP A 351 1.84 -15.53 13.19
N LEU A 352 0.69 -15.47 13.85
CA LEU A 352 0.42 -14.45 14.87
C LEU A 352 1.40 -14.57 16.05
N SER A 353 1.71 -15.77 16.50
CA SER A 353 2.68 -16.02 17.59
C SER A 353 4.10 -15.59 17.18
N SER A 354 4.53 -15.90 15.95
CA SER A 354 5.85 -15.48 15.46
C SER A 354 5.97 -13.96 15.37
N ARG A 355 4.92 -13.27 14.95
CA ARG A 355 4.86 -11.79 14.87
C ARG A 355 4.84 -11.15 16.25
N VAL A 356 4.11 -11.72 17.22
CA VAL A 356 4.14 -11.27 18.62
C VAL A 356 5.56 -11.31 19.19
N LEU A 357 6.29 -12.40 18.93
CA LEU A 357 7.69 -12.53 19.36
C LEU A 357 8.60 -11.50 18.69
N GLN A 358 8.40 -11.23 17.40
CA GLN A 358 9.16 -10.21 16.66
C GLN A 358 8.85 -8.79 17.12
N GLU A 359 7.59 -8.48 17.43
CA GLU A 359 7.20 -7.19 17.98
C GLU A 359 7.80 -6.90 19.34
N ALA A 360 8.07 -7.95 20.13
CA ALA A 360 8.64 -7.87 21.48
C ALA A 360 8.00 -6.75 22.34
N ALA A 361 6.66 -6.64 22.25
CA ALA A 361 5.93 -5.58 22.93
C ALA A 361 6.00 -5.73 24.46
N ARG A 362 6.29 -4.65 25.15
CA ARG A 362 6.29 -4.58 26.60
C ARG A 362 4.85 -4.44 27.10
N VAL A 363 4.35 -5.47 27.76
CA VAL A 363 2.96 -5.53 28.22
C VAL A 363 2.89 -5.29 29.74
N THR A 364 1.99 -4.41 30.17
CA THR A 364 1.62 -4.24 31.58
C THR A 364 0.26 -4.87 31.83
N VAL A 365 0.14 -5.68 32.88
CA VAL A 365 -1.11 -6.36 33.25
C VAL A 365 -1.62 -5.80 34.56
N VAL A 366 -2.83 -5.25 34.58
CA VAL A 366 -3.41 -4.72 35.83
C VAL A 366 -4.76 -5.36 36.13
N ASN A 367 -4.97 -5.65 37.43
CA ASN A 367 -6.22 -6.24 37.93
C ASN A 367 -7.28 -5.15 38.12
N GLY A 368 -8.33 -5.15 37.33
CA GLY A 368 -9.50 -4.29 37.47
C GLY A 368 -10.67 -4.93 38.21
N THR A 369 -10.42 -6.01 38.97
CA THR A 369 -11.45 -6.75 39.69
C THR A 369 -11.05 -6.97 41.20
N VAL A 370 -11.98 -7.44 41.99
CA VAL A 370 -11.72 -7.83 43.39
C VAL A 370 -11.08 -9.21 43.51
N THR A 371 -10.84 -9.94 42.42
CA THR A 371 -10.25 -11.28 42.43
C THR A 371 -8.77 -11.20 42.83
N PRO A 372 -8.34 -11.82 43.94
CA PRO A 372 -6.95 -11.73 44.38
C PRO A 372 -5.99 -12.38 43.39
N GLN A 373 -4.79 -11.80 43.25
CA GLN A 373 -3.69 -12.31 42.40
C GLN A 373 -4.03 -12.52 40.93
N LEU A 374 -5.14 -11.93 40.42
CA LEU A 374 -5.55 -12.12 39.01
C LEU A 374 -4.47 -11.64 38.06
N ALA A 375 -3.89 -10.44 38.26
CA ALA A 375 -2.82 -9.91 37.43
C ALA A 375 -1.55 -10.77 37.47
N GLU A 376 -1.15 -11.26 38.65
CA GLU A 376 0.03 -12.12 38.81
C GLU A 376 -0.14 -13.44 38.04
N ARG A 377 -1.27 -14.12 38.21
CA ARG A 377 -1.56 -15.40 37.53
C ARG A 377 -1.64 -15.20 36.02
N THR A 378 -2.27 -14.11 35.58
CA THR A 378 -2.34 -13.77 34.14
C THR A 378 -0.96 -13.43 33.58
N THR A 379 -0.12 -12.75 34.33
CA THR A 379 1.28 -12.47 33.98
C THR A 379 2.06 -13.75 33.73
N LYS A 380 2.02 -14.70 34.70
CA LYS A 380 2.69 -16.01 34.56
C LYS A 380 2.21 -16.74 33.31
N PHE A 381 0.91 -16.76 33.07
CA PHE A 381 0.32 -17.38 31.90
C PHE A 381 0.83 -16.72 30.60
N LEU A 382 0.86 -15.40 30.48
CA LEU A 382 1.38 -14.70 29.30
C LEU A 382 2.89 -14.93 29.09
N GLN A 383 3.68 -14.99 30.16
CA GLN A 383 5.11 -15.29 30.09
C GLN A 383 5.38 -16.70 29.54
N THR A 384 4.56 -17.71 29.87
CA THR A 384 4.68 -19.05 29.26
C THR A 384 4.41 -19.06 27.76
N GLN A 385 3.73 -18.04 27.25
CA GLN A 385 3.45 -17.87 25.81
C GLN A 385 4.44 -16.95 25.09
N GLY A 386 5.49 -16.47 25.80
CA GLY A 386 6.56 -15.67 25.23
C GLY A 386 6.30 -14.16 25.23
N TYR A 387 5.25 -13.66 25.88
CA TYR A 387 5.04 -12.21 26.01
C TYR A 387 6.06 -11.58 26.98
N GLN A 388 6.53 -10.39 26.62
CA GLN A 388 7.40 -9.59 27.49
C GLN A 388 6.55 -8.75 28.46
N ILE A 389 6.56 -9.10 29.75
CA ILE A 389 5.81 -8.38 30.76
C ILE A 389 6.70 -7.31 31.41
N ALA A 390 6.34 -6.04 31.23
CA ALA A 390 7.03 -4.91 31.83
C ALA A 390 6.67 -4.73 33.31
N ALA A 391 5.39 -4.88 33.65
CA ALA A 391 4.90 -4.74 35.03
C ALA A 391 3.55 -5.43 35.19
N TYR A 392 3.18 -5.70 36.44
CA TYR A 392 1.83 -6.09 36.82
C TYR A 392 1.41 -5.44 38.15
N GLY A 393 0.11 -5.31 38.38
CA GLY A 393 -0.41 -4.65 39.56
C GLY A 393 -1.93 -4.52 39.59
N ASN A 394 -2.42 -3.52 40.28
CA ASN A 394 -3.85 -3.19 40.32
C ASN A 394 -4.20 -2.03 39.36
N ALA A 395 -5.40 -2.04 38.86
CA ALA A 395 -5.96 -0.93 38.10
C ALA A 395 -6.37 0.24 39.06
N ASP A 396 -6.79 1.34 38.47
CA ASP A 396 -7.31 2.53 39.15
C ASP A 396 -8.60 2.26 39.94
N ARG A 397 -9.35 1.21 39.56
CA ARG A 397 -10.58 0.77 40.17
C ARG A 397 -10.75 -0.75 40.03
N PHE A 398 -11.68 -1.35 40.75
CA PHE A 398 -11.87 -2.80 40.83
C PHE A 398 -13.26 -3.27 40.34
N ASP A 399 -13.92 -2.47 39.55
CA ASP A 399 -15.29 -2.72 39.02
C ASP A 399 -15.33 -2.86 37.50
N TYR A 400 -14.21 -3.21 36.86
CA TYR A 400 -14.20 -3.47 35.43
C TYR A 400 -14.97 -4.75 35.11
N ALA A 401 -16.13 -4.59 34.45
CA ALA A 401 -16.94 -5.73 34.01
C ALA A 401 -16.27 -6.48 32.85
N GLN A 402 -15.57 -5.74 31.99
CA GLN A 402 -14.92 -6.27 30.77
C GLN A 402 -13.44 -5.90 30.75
N THR A 403 -12.65 -6.78 30.16
CA THR A 403 -11.23 -6.55 29.91
C THR A 403 -11.02 -5.46 28.86
N VAL A 404 -10.06 -4.56 29.11
CA VAL A 404 -9.73 -3.42 28.24
C VAL A 404 -8.27 -3.50 27.83
N LEU A 405 -7.98 -3.26 26.55
CA LEU A 405 -6.63 -3.09 26.03
C LEU A 405 -6.37 -1.62 25.74
N ILE A 406 -5.21 -1.12 26.17
CA ILE A 406 -4.74 0.24 25.84
C ILE A 406 -3.42 0.10 25.10
N ASP A 407 -3.41 0.49 23.84
CA ASP A 407 -2.23 0.53 22.97
C ASP A 407 -1.62 1.94 23.01
N TYR A 408 -0.46 2.07 23.64
CA TYR A 408 0.32 3.30 23.72
C TYR A 408 1.31 3.45 22.57
N SER A 409 1.69 2.34 21.95
CA SER A 409 2.73 2.32 20.89
C SER A 409 2.20 2.68 19.51
N GLY A 410 0.96 2.27 19.21
CA GLY A 410 0.38 2.32 17.86
C GLY A 410 1.09 1.47 16.81
N THR A 411 2.11 0.69 17.21
CA THR A 411 2.97 -0.08 16.29
C THR A 411 2.96 -1.58 16.53
N LYS A 412 2.43 -2.05 17.67
CA LYS A 412 2.44 -3.45 18.12
C LYS A 412 1.12 -4.16 17.79
N ASN A 413 0.72 -4.09 16.51
CA ASN A 413 -0.61 -4.55 16.07
C ASN A 413 -0.83 -6.06 16.22
N ALA A 414 0.19 -6.91 15.96
CA ALA A 414 0.07 -8.35 16.14
C ALA A 414 -0.12 -8.70 17.61
N THR A 415 0.60 -8.04 18.51
CA THR A 415 0.46 -8.24 19.95
C THR A 415 -0.92 -7.78 20.45
N VAL A 416 -1.41 -6.61 20.01
CA VAL A 416 -2.77 -6.15 20.33
C VAL A 416 -3.82 -7.14 19.83
N THR A 417 -3.67 -7.63 18.60
CA THR A 417 -4.59 -8.62 18.01
C THR A 417 -4.57 -9.94 18.78
N ALA A 418 -3.39 -10.47 19.09
CA ALA A 418 -3.25 -11.71 19.84
C ALA A 418 -3.85 -11.60 21.24
N LEU A 419 -3.58 -10.50 21.95
CA LEU A 419 -4.14 -10.26 23.28
C LEU A 419 -5.66 -10.06 23.21
N ALA A 420 -6.18 -9.33 22.20
CA ALA A 420 -7.62 -9.14 22.03
C ALA A 420 -8.34 -10.47 21.79
N GLN A 421 -7.77 -11.36 20.97
CA GLN A 421 -8.33 -12.70 20.75
C GLN A 421 -8.26 -13.56 22.00
N GLN A 422 -7.13 -13.56 22.71
CA GLN A 422 -6.91 -14.36 23.90
C GLN A 422 -7.81 -13.99 25.07
N PHE A 423 -8.03 -12.67 25.25
CA PHE A 423 -8.87 -12.12 26.32
C PHE A 423 -10.32 -11.86 25.87
N HIS A 424 -10.69 -12.23 24.64
CA HIS A 424 -12.01 -11.98 24.04
C HIS A 424 -12.44 -10.50 24.14
N VAL A 425 -11.48 -9.57 23.95
CA VAL A 425 -11.72 -8.13 24.09
C VAL A 425 -12.49 -7.62 22.90
N ALA A 426 -13.66 -7.05 23.14
CA ALA A 426 -14.47 -6.43 22.11
C ALA A 426 -13.77 -5.20 21.49
N PRO A 427 -13.96 -4.91 20.19
CA PRO A 427 -13.28 -3.82 19.52
C PRO A 427 -13.42 -2.45 20.19
N GLU A 428 -14.58 -2.17 20.80
CA GLU A 428 -14.88 -0.96 21.55
C GLU A 428 -14.06 -0.82 22.86
N ASN A 429 -13.52 -1.92 23.37
CA ASN A 429 -12.65 -1.96 24.54
C ASN A 429 -11.15 -1.91 24.19
N ILE A 430 -10.80 -1.77 22.91
CA ILE A 430 -9.43 -1.54 22.46
C ILE A 430 -9.23 -0.05 22.29
N ARG A 431 -8.47 0.57 23.18
CA ARG A 431 -8.19 2.01 23.17
C ARG A 431 -6.79 2.25 22.64
N ARG A 432 -6.62 3.21 21.74
CA ARG A 432 -5.31 3.63 21.22
C ARG A 432 -5.01 5.05 21.67
N THR A 433 -3.85 5.25 22.32
CA THR A 433 -3.45 6.54 22.89
C THR A 433 -1.95 6.72 22.70
N THR A 434 -1.54 7.31 21.57
CA THR A 434 -0.13 7.42 21.17
C THR A 434 0.61 8.64 21.73
N ASN A 435 -0.10 9.61 22.31
CA ASN A 435 0.47 10.87 22.79
C ASN A 435 0.87 10.85 24.28
N VAL A 436 0.97 9.68 24.88
CA VAL A 436 1.30 9.52 26.29
C VAL A 436 2.63 8.77 26.42
N THR A 437 3.59 9.34 27.15
CA THR A 437 4.81 8.63 27.54
C THR A 437 4.43 7.50 28.50
N SER A 438 4.61 6.24 28.08
CA SER A 438 4.31 5.06 28.88
C SER A 438 5.55 4.16 28.98
N GLU A 439 5.75 3.55 30.14
CA GLU A 439 6.80 2.54 30.35
C GLU A 439 6.51 1.22 29.64
N SER A 440 5.28 1.00 29.19
CA SER A 440 4.85 -0.17 28.43
C SER A 440 4.23 0.24 27.08
N ASP A 441 4.32 -0.66 26.11
CA ASP A 441 3.75 -0.48 24.79
C ASP A 441 2.23 -0.77 24.79
N ILE A 442 1.82 -1.75 25.64
CA ILE A 442 0.42 -2.16 25.76
C ILE A 442 0.08 -2.35 27.25
N ARG A 443 -1.10 -1.91 27.68
CA ARG A 443 -1.65 -2.18 28.99
C ARG A 443 -2.92 -3.01 28.86
N ILE A 444 -3.01 -4.07 29.66
CA ILE A 444 -4.22 -4.90 29.82
C ILE A 444 -4.84 -4.57 31.17
N ILE A 445 -6.10 -4.13 31.19
CA ILE A 445 -6.90 -4.00 32.41
C ILE A 445 -7.85 -5.20 32.43
N LEU A 446 -7.61 -6.13 33.32
CA LEU A 446 -8.41 -7.35 33.44
C LEU A 446 -9.77 -7.03 34.04
N GLY A 447 -10.83 -7.46 33.37
CA GLY A 447 -12.21 -7.37 33.82
C GLY A 447 -12.70 -8.68 34.47
N ALA A 448 -13.94 -8.65 34.93
CA ALA A 448 -14.62 -9.82 35.53
C ALA A 448 -14.90 -10.93 34.50
N ASP A 449 -14.80 -10.64 33.23
CA ASP A 449 -14.94 -11.56 32.10
C ASP A 449 -13.71 -12.46 31.88
N TRP A 450 -12.60 -12.22 32.58
CA TRP A 450 -11.37 -13.00 32.43
C TRP A 450 -11.09 -13.92 33.60
N THR A 451 -10.76 -15.18 33.31
CA THR A 451 -10.22 -16.16 34.26
C THR A 451 -9.03 -16.86 33.61
N PRO A 452 -7.81 -16.77 34.18
CA PRO A 452 -6.65 -17.46 33.63
C PRO A 452 -6.84 -18.98 33.69
N PRO A 453 -6.33 -19.73 32.68
CA PRO A 453 -6.35 -21.19 32.74
C PRO A 453 -5.69 -21.72 34.01
N VAL A 454 -6.27 -22.76 34.59
CA VAL A 454 -5.71 -23.42 35.76
C VAL A 454 -4.44 -24.16 35.35
N GLU A 455 -3.31 -23.87 36.00
CA GLU A 455 -2.10 -24.68 35.84
C GLU A 455 -2.42 -26.14 36.15
N LYS A 456 -2.31 -27.02 35.16
CA LYS A 456 -2.29 -28.46 35.44
C LYS A 456 -0.98 -28.74 36.15
N THR A 457 -1.02 -28.84 37.47
CA THR A 457 0.05 -29.48 38.23
C THR A 457 0.27 -30.86 37.63
N GLN A 458 1.39 -31.06 36.94
CA GLN A 458 1.79 -32.42 36.58
C GLN A 458 2.01 -33.21 37.86
N PRO A 459 1.50 -34.44 37.91
CA PRO A 459 1.68 -35.30 39.08
C PRO A 459 3.15 -35.72 39.30
#